data_fb9a03ca48a06948e3b9a76de147358f
#
_entry.id   fb9a03ca48a06948e3b9a76de147358f
#
_cell.length_a   1.000
_cell.length_b   1.000
_cell.length_c   1.000
_cell.angle_alpha   90.00
_cell.angle_beta   90.00
_cell.angle_gamma   90.00
#
_symmetry.space_group_name_H-M   'P 1'
#
loop_
_entity.id
_entity.type
_entity.pdbx_description
1 polymer ?
#
loop_
_entity_poly.entity_id
_entity_poly.type
_entity_poly.pdbx_seq_one_letter_code
_entity_poly.pdbx_strand_id
1 'polypeptide(L)'
;SPMLDWHKAVADLGNVSEVHIISVKNECKELLLVLSAGGGRQGGAPLHVCCVDCQQLADGSWHYVSEEYTDGGDICALLPCSSPSAVSPSALLQPGCWIYEPNASIMKAGCFAMLSARYGMPQVAQNSHLFLSESLVEAFPGRRFQVCAVTELNKKALRQALSGIAKANVTVRNFPLSVADLRKKLKIKDGGDTYIFATTLADSRHVLIITKKAPAQ
;
A
#
# COMPACT_ATOMS: atom_id res chain seq x y z
N SER A 1 12.80 11.39 11.37
CA SER A 1 11.46 11.31 11.96
C SER A 1 10.42 10.85 10.94
N PRO A 2 9.57 9.87 11.26
CA PRO A 2 8.52 9.40 10.34
C PRO A 2 7.47 10.48 10.00
N MET A 3 7.42 11.57 10.77
CA MET A 3 6.52 12.71 10.53
C MET A 3 7.09 13.73 9.54
N LEU A 4 8.39 13.69 9.26
CA LEU A 4 9.03 14.63 8.33
C LEU A 4 8.54 14.41 6.90
N ASP A 5 8.15 15.48 6.21
CA ASP A 5 7.95 15.46 4.76
C ASP A 5 9.32 15.41 4.08
N TRP A 6 9.64 14.26 3.49
CA TRP A 6 10.95 14.05 2.90
C TRP A 6 11.17 14.86 1.63
N HIS A 7 10.12 15.12 0.84
CA HIS A 7 10.23 15.98 -0.35
C HIS A 7 10.60 17.42 0.05
N LYS A 8 9.93 17.93 1.09
CA LYS A 8 10.27 19.23 1.65
C LYS A 8 11.69 19.27 2.19
N ALA A 9 12.11 18.24 2.93
CA ALA A 9 13.46 18.16 3.46
C ALA A 9 14.53 18.14 2.35
N VAL A 10 14.30 17.40 1.27
CA VAL A 10 15.17 17.39 0.08
C VAL A 10 15.25 18.75 -0.57
N ALA A 11 14.13 19.45 -0.70
CA ALA A 11 14.07 20.79 -1.27
C ALA A 11 14.82 21.81 -0.40
N ASP A 12 14.62 21.76 0.92
CA ASP A 12 15.25 22.68 1.88
C ASP A 12 16.78 22.49 1.96
N LEU A 13 17.27 21.25 1.87
CA LEU A 13 18.70 20.93 1.93
C LEU A 13 19.44 21.18 0.60
N GLY A 14 18.81 20.96 -0.53
CA GLY A 14 19.30 21.27 -1.87
C GLY A 14 20.44 20.39 -2.40
N ASN A 15 21.12 19.61 -1.57
CA ASN A 15 22.27 18.76 -1.95
C ASN A 15 22.08 17.27 -1.60
N VAL A 16 20.84 16.82 -1.43
CA VAL A 16 20.51 15.41 -1.16
C VAL A 16 20.66 14.58 -2.45
N SER A 17 21.43 13.51 -2.41
CA SER A 17 21.62 12.55 -3.51
C SER A 17 20.76 11.31 -3.37
N GLU A 18 20.53 10.86 -2.13
CA GLU A 18 19.75 9.65 -1.86
C GLU A 18 18.82 9.86 -0.66
N VAL A 19 17.69 9.19 -0.70
CA VAL A 19 16.73 9.11 0.40
C VAL A 19 16.48 7.65 0.74
N HIS A 20 16.72 7.26 2.00
CA HIS A 20 16.39 5.94 2.50
C HIS A 20 15.25 6.04 3.48
N ILE A 21 14.16 5.34 3.22
CA ILE A 21 12.96 5.27 4.06
C ILE A 21 12.89 3.87 4.64
N ILE A 22 13.08 3.77 5.96
CA ILE A 22 13.20 2.48 6.64
C ILE A 22 11.98 2.24 7.52
N SER A 23 11.33 1.12 7.30
CA SER A 23 10.28 0.59 8.18
C SER A 23 10.75 -0.68 8.89
N VAL A 24 10.25 -0.88 10.10
CA VAL A 24 10.51 -2.08 10.92
C VAL A 24 9.16 -2.62 11.37
N LYS A 25 8.90 -3.88 11.10
CA LYS A 25 7.60 -4.53 11.41
C LYS A 25 6.42 -3.72 10.86
N ASN A 26 6.56 -3.25 9.61
CA ASN A 26 5.58 -2.42 8.90
C ASN A 26 5.24 -1.08 9.57
N GLU A 27 6.17 -0.49 10.32
CA GLU A 27 6.08 0.87 10.85
C GLU A 27 7.28 1.68 10.38
N CYS A 28 7.06 2.86 9.77
CA CYS A 28 8.13 3.75 9.34
C CYS A 28 8.90 4.27 10.57
N LYS A 29 10.19 3.97 10.65
CA LYS A 29 11.05 4.31 11.79
C LYS A 29 12.07 5.39 11.47
N GLU A 30 12.73 5.29 10.32
CA GLU A 30 13.84 6.16 9.96
C GLU A 30 13.67 6.76 8.58
N LEU A 31 14.19 7.96 8.44
CA LEU A 31 14.42 8.66 7.19
C LEU A 31 15.87 9.12 7.16
N LEU A 32 16.67 8.55 6.27
CA LEU A 32 18.07 8.92 6.07
C LEU A 32 18.20 9.71 4.76
N LEU A 33 18.90 10.82 4.83
CA LEU A 33 19.20 11.68 3.68
C LEU A 33 20.72 11.67 3.47
N VAL A 34 21.17 11.23 2.31
CA VAL A 34 22.58 11.24 1.93
C VAL A 34 22.86 12.55 1.20
N LEU A 35 23.83 13.30 1.70
CA LEU A 35 24.22 14.60 1.14
C LEU A 35 25.47 14.46 0.28
N SER A 36 25.48 15.09 -0.88
CA SER A 36 26.66 15.19 -1.74
C SER A 36 27.63 16.26 -1.24
N ALA A 37 28.93 15.92 -1.10
CA ALA A 37 29.96 16.81 -0.55
C ALA A 37 30.38 17.97 -1.49
N GLY A 38 29.95 18.01 -2.72
CA GLY A 38 30.46 18.91 -3.79
C GLY A 38 29.58 20.11 -4.16
N GLY A 39 28.67 20.55 -3.28
CA GLY A 39 27.74 21.64 -3.59
C GLY A 39 26.39 21.13 -4.14
N GLY A 40 25.43 22.04 -4.26
CA GLY A 40 24.04 21.73 -4.53
C GLY A 40 23.81 20.77 -5.71
N ARG A 41 22.75 20.01 -5.62
CA ARG A 41 22.27 19.13 -6.68
C ARG A 41 22.19 19.96 -7.98
N GLN A 42 23.09 19.68 -8.94
CA GLN A 42 23.03 20.36 -10.24
C GLN A 42 21.63 20.13 -10.82
N GLY A 43 20.93 21.20 -11.16
CA GLY A 43 19.51 21.18 -11.51
C GLY A 43 19.14 20.03 -12.43
N GLY A 44 18.28 19.13 -11.94
CA GLY A 44 17.77 18.00 -12.71
C GLY A 44 18.45 16.65 -12.49
N ALA A 45 19.47 16.51 -11.65
CA ALA A 45 20.01 15.19 -11.32
C ALA A 45 18.93 14.34 -10.63
N PRO A 46 18.71 13.09 -11.07
CA PRO A 46 17.70 12.21 -10.50
C PRO A 46 18.01 11.91 -9.03
N LEU A 47 16.96 11.87 -8.19
CA LEU A 47 17.08 11.52 -6.78
C LEU A 47 16.86 10.02 -6.61
N HIS A 48 17.83 9.33 -6.03
CA HIS A 48 17.67 7.91 -5.73
C HIS A 48 16.90 7.72 -4.42
N VAL A 49 15.83 6.94 -4.46
CA VAL A 49 14.99 6.65 -3.28
C VAL A 49 14.96 5.14 -3.05
N CYS A 50 15.33 4.75 -1.84
CA CYS A 50 15.34 3.37 -1.37
C CYS A 50 14.35 3.18 -0.23
N CYS A 51 13.35 2.32 -0.42
CA CYS A 51 12.35 1.95 0.58
C CYS A 51 12.72 0.58 1.15
N VAL A 52 13.02 0.49 2.44
CA VAL A 52 13.40 -0.77 3.10
C VAL A 52 12.37 -1.12 4.18
N ASP A 53 11.88 -2.35 4.17
CA ASP A 53 11.09 -2.93 5.25
C ASP A 53 11.85 -4.06 5.92
N CYS A 54 12.15 -3.90 7.22
CA CYS A 54 12.85 -4.86 8.03
C CYS A 54 11.83 -5.71 8.80
N GLN A 55 11.82 -7.00 8.56
CA GLN A 55 10.92 -7.95 9.19
C GLN A 55 11.71 -8.93 10.04
N GLN A 56 11.32 -9.14 11.29
CA GLN A 56 11.89 -10.15 12.14
C GLN A 56 11.18 -11.48 11.90
N LEU A 57 11.93 -12.51 11.53
CA LEU A 57 11.41 -13.85 11.34
C LEU A 57 11.20 -14.58 12.68
N ALA A 58 10.50 -15.71 12.64
CA ALA A 58 10.19 -16.49 13.84
C ALA A 58 11.43 -17.05 14.56
N ASP A 59 12.52 -17.27 13.84
CA ASP A 59 13.83 -17.70 14.37
C ASP A 59 14.66 -16.56 14.96
N GLY A 60 14.12 -15.32 14.94
CA GLY A 60 14.79 -14.12 15.42
C GLY A 60 15.70 -13.44 14.39
N SER A 61 15.95 -14.04 13.24
CA SER A 61 16.70 -13.43 12.14
C SER A 61 15.91 -12.27 11.50
N TRP A 62 16.64 -11.43 10.73
CA TRP A 62 16.03 -10.30 10.02
C TRP A 62 15.96 -10.57 8.53
N HIS A 63 14.82 -10.33 7.96
CA HIS A 63 14.57 -10.30 6.52
C HIS A 63 14.35 -8.86 6.07
N TYR A 64 14.92 -8.50 4.92
CA TYR A 64 14.85 -7.16 4.36
C TYR A 64 14.17 -7.21 3.00
N VAL A 65 13.13 -6.41 2.82
CA VAL A 65 12.50 -6.18 1.51
C VAL A 65 12.81 -4.76 1.10
N SER A 66 13.43 -4.57 -0.06
CA SER A 66 13.78 -3.24 -0.57
C SER A 66 13.15 -2.99 -1.93
N GLU A 67 12.73 -1.75 -2.14
CA GLU A 67 12.29 -1.21 -3.42
C GLU A 67 13.04 0.10 -3.69
N GLU A 68 13.62 0.20 -4.86
CA GLU A 68 14.41 1.35 -5.27
C GLU A 68 13.81 1.99 -6.51
N TYR A 69 13.82 3.31 -6.56
CA TYR A 69 13.38 4.07 -7.72
C TYR A 69 14.10 5.42 -7.78
N THR A 70 13.96 6.06 -8.93
CA THR A 70 14.50 7.40 -9.16
C THR A 70 13.34 8.39 -9.17
N ASP A 71 13.33 9.33 -8.22
CA ASP A 71 12.33 10.39 -8.15
C ASP A 71 12.67 11.49 -9.17
N GLY A 72 11.66 11.95 -9.91
CA GLY A 72 11.85 12.89 -11.05
C GLY A 72 12.35 12.24 -12.32
N GLY A 73 12.55 10.90 -12.34
CA GLY A 73 12.77 10.14 -13.56
C GLY A 73 11.47 9.87 -14.31
N ASP A 74 11.58 9.71 -15.62
CA ASP A 74 10.43 9.36 -16.46
C ASP A 74 10.00 7.92 -16.16
N ILE A 75 8.98 7.77 -15.31
CA ILE A 75 8.43 6.46 -14.94
C ILE A 75 7.96 5.70 -16.18
N CYS A 76 7.54 6.44 -17.24
CA CYS A 76 7.17 5.86 -18.51
C CYS A 76 8.34 5.20 -19.25
N ALA A 77 9.58 5.66 -19.05
CA ALA A 77 10.75 5.12 -19.76
C ALA A 77 11.23 3.77 -19.19
N LEU A 78 10.83 3.42 -17.96
CA LEU A 78 11.23 2.19 -17.28
C LEU A 78 10.22 1.05 -17.42
N LEU A 79 9.09 1.31 -18.08
CA LEU A 79 8.03 0.32 -18.23
C LEU A 79 8.15 -0.38 -19.57
N PRO A 80 8.16 -1.72 -19.62
CA PRO A 80 7.70 -2.39 -20.81
C PRO A 80 6.28 -1.87 -21.06
N CYS A 81 6.05 -1.34 -22.25
CA CYS A 81 4.75 -0.85 -22.71
C CYS A 81 3.78 -2.05 -22.85
N SER A 82 3.51 -2.73 -21.74
CA SER A 82 2.37 -3.62 -21.61
C SER A 82 1.20 -2.73 -21.25
N SER A 83 0.34 -2.49 -22.21
CA SER A 83 -0.93 -1.77 -22.06
C SER A 83 -1.55 -2.11 -20.70
N PRO A 84 -1.96 -1.10 -19.89
CA PRO A 84 -2.71 -1.38 -18.68
C PRO A 84 -3.86 -2.28 -19.09
N SER A 85 -4.00 -3.41 -18.40
CA SER A 85 -5.09 -4.35 -18.62
C SER A 85 -6.38 -3.53 -18.80
N ALA A 86 -7.08 -3.72 -19.92
CA ALA A 86 -8.27 -2.95 -20.27
C ALA A 86 -9.44 -3.13 -19.27
N VAL A 87 -9.22 -3.95 -18.25
CA VAL A 87 -10.20 -4.26 -17.19
C VAL A 87 -10.17 -3.18 -16.13
N SER A 88 -11.32 -2.55 -15.90
CA SER A 88 -11.43 -1.54 -14.83
C SER A 88 -11.16 -2.16 -13.44
N PRO A 89 -10.52 -1.42 -12.50
CA PRO A 89 -10.30 -1.92 -11.15
C PRO A 89 -11.57 -2.41 -10.46
N SER A 90 -12.72 -1.79 -10.72
CA SER A 90 -14.01 -2.22 -10.18
C SER A 90 -14.49 -3.57 -10.73
N ALA A 91 -14.12 -3.93 -11.94
CA ALA A 91 -14.43 -5.25 -12.52
C ALA A 91 -13.48 -6.35 -12.01
N LEU A 92 -12.23 -5.99 -11.70
CA LEU A 92 -11.27 -6.90 -11.08
C LEU A 92 -11.60 -7.20 -9.61
N LEU A 93 -12.23 -6.26 -8.91
CA LEU A 93 -12.51 -6.38 -7.48
C LEU A 93 -13.70 -7.31 -7.23
N GLN A 94 -13.43 -8.61 -7.18
CA GLN A 94 -14.41 -9.67 -6.95
C GLN A 94 -13.84 -10.76 -6.03
N PRO A 95 -14.68 -11.62 -5.45
CA PRO A 95 -14.20 -12.77 -4.68
C PRO A 95 -13.22 -13.62 -5.47
N GLY A 96 -12.11 -14.00 -4.82
CA GLY A 96 -11.02 -14.78 -5.42
C GLY A 96 -9.85 -13.95 -5.92
N CYS A 97 -10.01 -12.66 -6.23
CA CYS A 97 -8.88 -11.79 -6.57
C CYS A 97 -8.00 -11.51 -5.35
N TRP A 98 -6.86 -10.88 -5.59
CA TRP A 98 -5.89 -10.52 -4.57
C TRP A 98 -5.83 -9.00 -4.40
N ILE A 99 -5.75 -8.57 -3.15
CA ILE A 99 -5.53 -7.17 -2.77
C ILE A 99 -4.21 -7.05 -2.03
N TYR A 100 -3.49 -5.98 -2.30
CA TYR A 100 -2.16 -5.73 -1.74
C TYR A 100 -2.12 -4.38 -1.06
N GLU A 101 -1.51 -4.35 0.10
CA GLU A 101 -1.22 -3.13 0.83
C GLU A 101 0.29 -2.96 0.94
N PRO A 102 0.88 -1.92 0.33
CA PRO A 102 2.32 -1.68 0.39
C PRO A 102 2.82 -1.58 1.83
N ASN A 103 4.09 -1.92 2.05
CA ASN A 103 4.71 -1.74 3.36
C ASN A 103 4.84 -0.24 3.73
N ALA A 104 5.16 0.02 4.99
CA ALA A 104 5.13 1.38 5.53
C ALA A 104 6.20 2.30 4.93
N SER A 105 7.36 1.79 4.48
CA SER A 105 8.38 2.59 3.80
C SER A 105 7.88 3.09 2.45
N ILE A 106 7.22 2.25 1.68
CA ILE A 106 6.62 2.59 0.37
C ILE A 106 5.42 3.54 0.56
N MET A 107 4.59 3.30 1.57
CA MET A 107 3.51 4.21 1.92
C MET A 107 4.03 5.62 2.24
N LYS A 108 5.16 5.72 2.92
CA LYS A 108 5.84 6.99 3.22
C LYS A 108 6.48 7.62 2.00
N ALA A 109 7.04 6.81 1.10
CA ALA A 109 7.63 7.26 -0.16
C ALA A 109 6.60 7.86 -1.12
N GLY A 110 5.38 7.31 -1.14
CA GLY A 110 4.32 7.76 -2.05
C GLY A 110 4.48 7.28 -3.50
N CYS A 111 5.37 6.33 -3.77
CA CYS A 111 5.73 5.86 -5.12
C CYS A 111 4.71 4.88 -5.74
N PHE A 112 3.41 5.16 -5.59
CA PHE A 112 2.33 4.24 -6.00
C PHE A 112 2.24 4.02 -7.51
N ALA A 113 2.52 5.06 -8.31
CA ALA A 113 2.54 4.93 -9.76
C ALA A 113 3.65 3.96 -10.22
N MET A 114 4.83 4.04 -9.60
CA MET A 114 5.94 3.13 -9.86
C MET A 114 5.56 1.68 -9.52
N LEU A 115 4.90 1.44 -8.37
CA LEU A 115 4.42 0.10 -8.01
C LEU A 115 3.40 -0.43 -9.01
N SER A 116 2.38 0.36 -9.38
CA SER A 116 1.41 -0.03 -10.40
C SER A 116 2.08 -0.50 -11.66
N ALA A 117 3.08 0.23 -12.08
CA ALA A 117 3.81 -0.02 -13.29
C ALA A 117 4.73 -1.25 -13.20
N ARG A 118 5.54 -1.33 -12.14
CA ARG A 118 6.51 -2.42 -11.92
C ARG A 118 5.85 -3.78 -11.78
N TYR A 119 4.71 -3.84 -11.09
CA TYR A 119 3.99 -5.08 -10.82
C TYR A 119 2.81 -5.32 -11.76
N GLY A 120 2.51 -4.39 -12.69
CA GLY A 120 1.38 -4.49 -13.61
C GLY A 120 0.02 -4.50 -12.92
N MET A 121 -0.09 -3.86 -11.75
CA MET A 121 -1.28 -3.91 -10.90
C MET A 121 -1.97 -2.54 -10.81
N PRO A 122 -3.27 -2.44 -11.13
CA PRO A 122 -4.02 -1.22 -10.90
C PRO A 122 -4.29 -1.01 -9.41
N GLN A 123 -4.41 0.27 -9.00
CA GLN A 123 -4.97 0.60 -7.70
C GLN A 123 -6.49 0.41 -7.70
N VAL A 124 -7.05 0.03 -6.55
CA VAL A 124 -8.52 -0.06 -6.32
C VAL A 124 -9.19 1.27 -6.66
N ALA A 125 -8.60 2.36 -6.22
CA ALA A 125 -8.98 3.74 -6.54
C ALA A 125 -7.82 4.67 -6.21
N GLN A 126 -7.84 5.87 -6.78
CA GLN A 126 -6.92 6.93 -6.39
C GLN A 126 -7.03 7.19 -4.87
N ASN A 127 -5.92 7.36 -4.18
CA ASN A 127 -5.82 7.57 -2.72
C ASN A 127 -6.27 6.36 -1.85
N SER A 128 -6.61 5.21 -2.45
CA SER A 128 -6.84 3.99 -1.67
C SER A 128 -5.53 3.36 -1.21
N HIS A 129 -4.47 3.51 -2.01
CA HIS A 129 -3.16 2.87 -1.83
C HIS A 129 -3.25 1.35 -1.69
N LEU A 130 -4.28 0.76 -2.29
CA LEU A 130 -4.51 -0.68 -2.37
C LEU A 130 -4.42 -1.10 -3.84
N PHE A 131 -3.74 -2.20 -4.11
CA PHE A 131 -3.50 -2.71 -5.44
C PHE A 131 -4.26 -4.02 -5.66
N LEU A 132 -4.55 -4.34 -6.91
CA LEU A 132 -5.36 -5.52 -7.30
C LEU A 132 -4.60 -6.41 -8.29
N SER A 133 -4.79 -7.72 -8.15
CA SER A 133 -4.39 -8.69 -9.16
C SER A 133 -5.38 -9.87 -9.18
N GLU A 134 -5.55 -10.50 -10.33
CA GLU A 134 -6.31 -11.75 -10.45
C GLU A 134 -5.56 -12.94 -9.83
N SER A 135 -4.24 -12.93 -9.93
CA SER A 135 -3.36 -13.97 -9.41
C SER A 135 -2.46 -13.47 -8.28
N LEU A 136 -1.97 -14.39 -7.47
CA LEU A 136 -1.02 -14.05 -6.40
C LEU A 136 0.32 -13.59 -6.98
N VAL A 137 0.74 -12.37 -6.61
CA VAL A 137 2.06 -11.80 -6.92
C VAL A 137 2.91 -11.85 -5.65
N GLU A 138 3.76 -12.85 -5.55
CA GLU A 138 4.55 -13.11 -4.33
C GLU A 138 5.60 -12.04 -4.05
N ALA A 139 6.19 -11.48 -5.10
CA ALA A 139 7.26 -10.48 -4.99
C ALA A 139 6.77 -9.08 -4.60
N PHE A 140 5.45 -8.86 -4.42
CA PHE A 140 4.94 -7.55 -4.05
C PHE A 140 5.45 -7.13 -2.67
N PRO A 141 6.01 -5.92 -2.52
CA PRO A 141 6.61 -5.43 -1.28
C PRO A 141 5.55 -4.93 -0.29
N GLY A 142 4.83 -5.84 0.31
CA GLY A 142 3.74 -5.51 1.22
C GLY A 142 2.93 -6.71 1.68
N ARG A 143 1.79 -6.43 2.28
CA ARG A 143 0.85 -7.45 2.75
C ARG A 143 -0.07 -7.88 1.62
N ARG A 144 -0.36 -9.17 1.55
CA ARG A 144 -1.17 -9.82 0.52
C ARG A 144 -2.42 -10.43 1.13
N PHE A 145 -3.57 -10.20 0.50
CA PHE A 145 -4.85 -10.68 0.99
C PHE A 145 -5.70 -11.20 -0.14
N GLN A 146 -6.34 -12.34 0.06
CA GLN A 146 -7.33 -12.86 -0.87
C GLN A 146 -8.71 -12.30 -0.55
N VAL A 147 -9.40 -11.79 -1.55
CA VAL A 147 -10.75 -11.24 -1.40
C VAL A 147 -11.75 -12.39 -1.25
N CYS A 148 -12.51 -12.35 -0.16
CA CYS A 148 -13.59 -13.30 0.12
C CYS A 148 -14.96 -12.74 -0.29
N ALA A 149 -15.17 -11.44 -0.05
CA ALA A 149 -16.41 -10.75 -0.39
C ALA A 149 -16.18 -9.24 -0.54
N VAL A 150 -17.01 -8.62 -1.37
CA VAL A 150 -17.11 -7.16 -1.49
C VAL A 150 -18.54 -6.76 -1.22
N THR A 151 -18.75 -5.77 -0.35
CA THR A 151 -20.10 -5.33 0.03
C THR A 151 -20.16 -3.83 0.24
N GLU A 152 -21.33 -3.26 0.05
CA GLU A 152 -21.63 -1.87 0.41
C GLU A 152 -22.16 -1.76 1.85
N LEU A 153 -22.23 -0.53 2.37
CA LEU A 153 -22.71 -0.26 3.74
C LEU A 153 -24.23 -0.38 3.92
N ASN A 154 -24.92 -1.20 3.14
CA ASN A 154 -26.34 -1.44 3.37
C ASN A 154 -26.58 -2.61 4.35
N LYS A 155 -27.62 -2.49 5.16
CA LYS A 155 -27.88 -3.40 6.28
C LYS A 155 -28.02 -4.88 5.87
N LYS A 156 -28.66 -5.13 4.71
CA LYS A 156 -28.90 -6.51 4.22
C LYS A 156 -27.61 -7.15 3.73
N ALA A 157 -26.86 -6.44 2.89
CA ALA A 157 -25.58 -6.92 2.35
C ALA A 157 -24.54 -7.12 3.47
N LEU A 158 -24.46 -6.21 4.45
CA LEU A 158 -23.56 -6.36 5.61
C LEU A 158 -23.88 -7.61 6.42
N ARG A 159 -25.17 -7.88 6.69
CA ARG A 159 -25.56 -9.08 7.46
C ARG A 159 -25.12 -10.36 6.74
N GLN A 160 -25.24 -10.40 5.43
CA GLN A 160 -24.83 -11.56 4.63
C GLN A 160 -23.31 -11.69 4.59
N ALA A 161 -22.58 -10.62 4.25
CA ALA A 161 -21.15 -10.63 4.06
C ALA A 161 -20.36 -10.85 5.37
N LEU A 162 -20.91 -10.42 6.52
CA LEU A 162 -20.28 -10.54 7.84
C LEU A 162 -20.84 -11.71 8.67
N SER A 163 -21.64 -12.58 8.06
CA SER A 163 -22.18 -13.76 8.75
C SER A 163 -21.06 -14.63 9.28
N GLY A 164 -21.09 -14.92 10.60
CA GLY A 164 -20.05 -15.72 11.27
C GLY A 164 -18.77 -14.96 11.61
N ILE A 165 -18.62 -13.69 11.26
CA ILE A 165 -17.43 -12.88 11.55
C ILE A 165 -17.67 -12.06 12.82
N ALA A 166 -17.13 -12.52 13.96
CA ALA A 166 -17.21 -11.82 15.24
C ALA A 166 -16.04 -10.85 15.48
N LYS A 167 -14.89 -11.11 14.83
CA LYS A 167 -13.64 -10.34 14.97
C LYS A 167 -13.04 -10.09 13.59
N ALA A 168 -12.50 -8.88 13.37
CA ALA A 168 -11.73 -8.56 12.18
C ALA A 168 -10.75 -7.41 12.42
N ASN A 169 -9.65 -7.45 11.69
CA ASN A 169 -8.71 -6.34 11.57
C ASN A 169 -9.26 -5.33 10.55
N VAL A 170 -9.64 -4.15 10.99
CA VAL A 170 -10.29 -3.14 10.13
C VAL A 170 -9.30 -2.06 9.75
N THR A 171 -9.15 -1.83 8.46
CA THR A 171 -8.36 -0.74 7.87
C THR A 171 -9.25 0.17 7.03
N VAL A 172 -9.06 1.46 7.17
CA VAL A 172 -9.80 2.50 6.44
C VAL A 172 -8.84 3.21 5.48
N ARG A 173 -9.20 3.28 4.20
CA ARG A 173 -8.45 3.95 3.14
C ARG A 173 -9.39 4.79 2.29
N ASN A 174 -9.24 6.11 2.32
CA ASN A 174 -10.13 7.03 1.59
C ASN A 174 -11.62 6.73 1.82
N PHE A 175 -12.03 6.75 3.08
CA PHE A 175 -13.38 6.35 3.50
C PHE A 175 -13.95 7.36 4.51
N PRO A 176 -15.26 7.67 4.51
CA PRO A 176 -15.83 8.75 5.32
C PRO A 176 -15.95 8.45 6.81
N LEU A 177 -15.73 7.21 7.26
CA LEU A 177 -15.82 6.83 8.67
C LEU A 177 -14.43 6.50 9.24
N SER A 178 -14.22 6.79 10.51
CA SER A 178 -13.05 6.31 11.23
C SER A 178 -13.12 4.79 11.48
N VAL A 179 -11.98 4.17 11.78
CA VAL A 179 -11.90 2.74 12.16
C VAL A 179 -12.83 2.47 13.37
N ALA A 180 -12.83 3.36 14.36
CA ALA A 180 -13.64 3.21 15.57
C ALA A 180 -15.15 3.25 15.27
N ASP A 181 -15.59 4.20 14.44
CA ASP A 181 -17.00 4.34 14.06
C ASP A 181 -17.47 3.19 13.18
N LEU A 182 -16.60 2.76 12.26
CA LEU A 182 -16.89 1.61 11.41
C LEU A 182 -17.04 0.32 12.24
N ARG A 183 -16.16 0.07 13.20
CA ARG A 183 -16.27 -1.10 14.12
C ARG A 183 -17.56 -1.09 14.92
N LYS A 184 -17.96 0.08 15.46
CA LYS A 184 -19.26 0.24 16.15
C LYS A 184 -20.42 -0.10 15.22
N LYS A 185 -20.40 0.43 13.99
CA LYS A 185 -21.44 0.18 12.99
C LYS A 185 -21.54 -1.28 12.59
N LEU A 186 -20.40 -1.96 12.40
CA LEU A 186 -20.34 -3.37 12.02
C LEU A 186 -20.55 -4.33 13.20
N LYS A 187 -20.46 -3.85 14.45
CA LYS A 187 -20.52 -4.64 15.69
C LYS A 187 -19.45 -5.75 15.75
N ILE A 188 -18.24 -5.45 15.25
CA ILE A 188 -17.12 -6.38 15.14
C ILE A 188 -16.05 -5.99 16.16
N LYS A 189 -15.48 -6.98 16.85
CA LYS A 189 -14.33 -6.82 17.74
C LYS A 189 -13.02 -6.83 16.93
N ASP A 190 -11.95 -6.28 17.52
CA ASP A 190 -10.63 -6.28 16.91
C ASP A 190 -9.99 -7.68 16.91
N GLY A 191 -9.15 -7.96 15.88
CA GLY A 191 -8.34 -9.17 15.75
C GLY A 191 -9.00 -10.28 14.94
N GLY A 192 -8.46 -11.50 15.06
CA GLY A 192 -8.84 -12.66 14.25
C GLY A 192 -8.15 -12.68 12.88
N ASP A 193 -8.55 -13.63 12.03
CA ASP A 193 -7.91 -13.90 10.74
C ASP A 193 -8.55 -13.18 9.56
N THR A 194 -9.66 -12.48 9.82
CA THR A 194 -10.35 -11.68 8.81
C THR A 194 -9.81 -10.25 8.80
N TYR A 195 -9.58 -9.73 7.60
CA TYR A 195 -9.23 -8.33 7.37
C TYR A 195 -10.32 -7.65 6.56
N ILE A 196 -10.69 -6.44 6.96
CA ILE A 196 -11.71 -5.64 6.27
C ILE A 196 -11.08 -4.32 5.86
N PHE A 197 -10.99 -4.09 4.56
CA PHE A 197 -10.60 -2.80 4.00
C PHE A 197 -11.84 -2.01 3.62
N ALA A 198 -12.01 -0.85 4.22
CA ALA A 198 -13.05 0.08 3.86
C ALA A 198 -12.45 1.16 2.94
N THR A 199 -12.99 1.30 1.74
CA THR A 199 -12.49 2.25 0.76
C THR A 199 -13.60 2.83 -0.11
N THR A 200 -13.27 3.92 -0.82
CA THR A 200 -14.14 4.51 -1.83
C THR A 200 -13.59 4.17 -3.22
N LEU A 201 -14.41 3.58 -4.07
CA LEU A 201 -14.05 3.24 -5.45
C LEU A 201 -14.00 4.49 -6.34
N ALA A 202 -13.48 4.34 -7.56
CA ALA A 202 -13.40 5.43 -8.54
C ALA A 202 -14.78 5.98 -8.94
N ASP A 203 -15.83 5.18 -8.86
CA ASP A 203 -17.23 5.57 -9.10
C ASP A 203 -17.92 6.14 -7.85
N SER A 204 -17.16 6.51 -6.82
CA SER A 204 -17.61 7.08 -5.54
C SER A 204 -18.41 6.13 -4.64
N ARG A 205 -18.55 4.85 -4.96
CA ARG A 205 -19.17 3.87 -4.08
C ARG A 205 -18.28 3.55 -2.88
N HIS A 206 -18.88 3.52 -1.72
CA HIS A 206 -18.23 3.11 -0.47
C HIS A 206 -18.38 1.61 -0.27
N VAL A 207 -17.26 0.88 -0.28
CA VAL A 207 -17.25 -0.57 -0.17
C VAL A 207 -16.42 -1.07 1.02
N LEU A 208 -16.80 -2.24 1.51
CA LEU A 208 -16.02 -3.05 2.42
C LEU A 208 -15.51 -4.27 1.66
N ILE A 209 -14.21 -4.47 1.67
CA ILE A 209 -13.55 -5.61 1.06
C ILE A 209 -13.16 -6.55 2.18
N ILE A 210 -13.79 -7.70 2.26
CA ILE A 210 -13.57 -8.71 3.28
C ILE A 210 -12.55 -9.69 2.74
N THR A 211 -11.48 -9.91 3.49
CA THR A 211 -10.32 -10.66 3.00
C THR A 211 -9.74 -11.58 4.06
N LYS A 212 -8.93 -12.53 3.60
CA LYS A 212 -8.03 -13.33 4.43
C LYS A 212 -6.59 -13.06 4.03
N LYS A 213 -5.70 -12.93 5.01
CA LYS A 213 -4.27 -12.73 4.75
C LYS A 213 -3.69 -13.98 4.10
N ALA A 214 -2.83 -13.81 3.07
CA ALA A 214 -2.06 -14.91 2.53
C ALA A 214 -1.17 -15.53 3.63
N PRO A 215 -0.91 -16.86 3.61
CA PRO A 215 0.07 -17.47 4.48
C PRO A 215 1.41 -16.72 4.39
N ALA A 216 2.11 -16.61 5.51
CA ALA A 216 3.52 -16.21 5.49
C ALA A 216 4.32 -17.30 4.78
N GLN A 217 5.26 -16.90 3.95
CA GLN A 217 6.28 -17.81 3.41
C GLN A 217 7.30 -18.13 4.48
#